data_53d64f7711e08a59c48aa87f3f54ae1e
#
_entry.id   53d64f7711e08a59c48aa87f3f54ae1e
#
_cell.length_a   1.000
_cell.length_b   1.000
_cell.length_c   1.000
_cell.angle_alpha   90.00
_cell.angle_beta   90.00
_cell.angle_gamma   90.00
#
_symmetry.space_group_name_H-M   'P 1'
#
loop_
_entity.id
_entity.type
_entity.pdbx_description
1 polymer ?
#
loop_
_entity_poly.entity_id
_entity_poly.type
_entity_poly.pdbx_seq_one_letter_code
_entity_poly.pdbx_strand_id
1 'polypeptide(L)'
;MFRRRLKQLANRSLMRRLSPLESGTGPTIHHAGREVILLSSNDYLGLAIHPEVIRAAIHATEQYGTGSGASRLVSGTLPPNTHLETSLATFKGTEAALLFGAGYLANIGII
;
A
#
# COMPACT_ATOMS: atom_id res chain seq x y z
N MET A 1 -6.99 25.84 18.09
CA MET A 1 -6.43 24.63 18.76
C MET A 1 -5.24 24.06 18.00
N PHE A 2 -5.34 23.67 16.72
CA PHE A 2 -4.27 23.05 15.92
C PHE A 2 -2.98 23.87 15.79
N ARG A 3 -3.05 25.18 15.49
CA ARG A 3 -1.86 26.05 15.32
C ARG A 3 -0.97 26.08 16.56
N ARG A 4 -1.57 26.11 17.76
CA ARG A 4 -0.81 26.08 19.02
C ARG A 4 -0.07 24.75 19.19
N ARG A 5 -0.71 23.62 18.87
CA ARG A 5 -0.11 22.28 18.96
C ARG A 5 1.03 22.09 17.95
N LEU A 6 0.84 22.57 16.71
CA LEU A 6 1.90 22.55 15.70
C LEU A 6 3.12 23.37 16.15
N LYS A 7 2.92 24.56 16.73
CA LYS A 7 4.02 25.37 17.26
C LYS A 7 4.75 24.67 18.41
N GLN A 8 4.01 24.00 19.30
CA GLN A 8 4.64 23.20 20.36
C GLN A 8 5.47 22.03 19.80
N LEU A 9 4.98 21.33 18.77
CA LEU A 9 5.74 20.27 18.11
C LEU A 9 6.99 20.81 17.42
N ALA A 10 6.89 21.96 16.75
CA ALA A 10 8.02 22.61 16.11
C ALA A 10 9.09 23.01 17.13
N ASN A 11 8.70 23.62 18.26
CA ASN A 11 9.61 24.02 19.33
C ASN A 11 10.31 22.82 20.01
N ARG A 12 9.72 21.63 19.93
CA ARG A 12 10.30 20.39 20.47
C ARG A 12 11.03 19.57 19.41
N SER A 13 11.24 20.10 18.21
CA SER A 13 11.81 19.39 17.05
C SER A 13 11.08 18.08 16.69
N LEU A 14 9.78 17.98 17.03
CA LEU A 14 8.93 16.83 16.73
C LEU A 14 8.05 17.04 15.50
N MET A 15 8.22 18.15 14.78
CA MET A 15 7.47 18.41 13.56
C MET A 15 7.93 17.48 12.45
N ARG A 16 7.03 16.64 11.97
CA ARG A 16 7.27 15.81 10.80
C ARG A 16 6.78 16.51 9.54
N ARG A 17 7.58 16.48 8.49
CA ARG A 17 7.22 16.99 7.17
C ARG A 17 7.30 15.88 6.16
N LEU A 18 6.33 15.82 5.27
CA LEU A 18 6.39 14.93 4.12
C LEU A 18 7.41 15.48 3.13
N SER A 19 8.29 14.63 2.67
CA SER A 19 9.28 14.94 1.65
C SER A 19 8.98 14.10 0.42
N PRO A 20 8.47 14.68 -0.68
CA PRO A 20 8.17 13.93 -1.88
C PRO A 20 9.45 13.39 -2.52
N LEU A 21 9.37 12.18 -3.05
CA LEU A 21 10.39 11.58 -3.87
C LEU A 21 10.11 11.90 -5.34
N GLU A 22 11.15 12.13 -6.14
CA GLU A 22 11.04 12.56 -7.53
C GLU A 22 10.97 11.39 -8.51
N SER A 23 11.29 10.19 -8.05
CA SER A 23 11.21 8.96 -8.82
C SER A 23 10.46 7.87 -8.07
N GLY A 24 10.10 6.80 -8.78
CA GLY A 24 9.37 5.67 -8.24
C GLY A 24 10.16 4.85 -7.21
N THR A 25 9.67 3.65 -6.94
CA THR A 25 10.27 2.69 -6.00
C THR A 25 11.46 1.98 -6.66
N GLY A 26 12.47 1.65 -5.87
CA GLY A 26 13.68 0.97 -6.29
C GLY A 26 14.79 1.17 -5.27
N PRO A 27 15.94 0.52 -5.44
CA PRO A 27 17.08 0.68 -4.53
C PRO A 27 17.71 2.07 -4.61
N THR A 28 17.59 2.73 -5.77
CA THR A 28 18.12 4.07 -6.01
C THR A 28 16.98 4.97 -6.49
N ILE A 29 16.89 6.16 -5.90
CA ILE A 29 15.84 7.14 -6.19
C ILE A 29 16.42 8.54 -6.34
N HIS A 30 15.66 9.45 -6.95
CA HIS A 30 15.97 10.88 -6.96
C HIS A 30 15.22 11.59 -5.84
N HIS A 31 15.97 12.38 -5.05
CA HIS A 31 15.45 13.20 -3.97
C HIS A 31 16.22 14.51 -3.87
N ALA A 32 15.51 15.64 -3.93
CA ALA A 32 16.08 16.99 -3.92
C ALA A 32 17.19 17.19 -4.98
N GLY A 33 16.96 16.69 -6.21
CA GLY A 33 17.88 16.78 -7.33
C GLY A 33 19.14 15.91 -7.20
N ARG A 34 19.15 14.92 -6.30
CA ARG A 34 20.27 14.01 -6.10
C ARG A 34 19.82 12.56 -6.19
N GLU A 35 20.68 11.72 -6.73
CA GLU A 35 20.51 10.27 -6.64
C GLU A 35 20.93 9.79 -5.25
N VAL A 36 20.07 9.02 -4.60
CA VAL A 36 20.28 8.48 -3.24
C VAL A 36 19.86 7.04 -3.14
N ILE A 37 20.52 6.27 -2.26
CA ILE A 37 20.13 4.89 -1.96
C ILE A 37 18.97 4.91 -0.96
N LEU A 38 17.88 4.20 -1.29
CA LEU A 38 16.68 4.13 -0.48
C LEU A 38 16.75 2.97 0.51
N LEU A 39 17.24 3.23 1.72
CA LEU A 39 17.33 2.23 2.79
C LEU A 39 16.05 2.08 3.62
N SER A 40 15.05 2.96 3.42
CA SER A 40 13.80 2.98 4.20
C SER A 40 12.61 2.35 3.47
N SER A 41 12.86 1.67 2.35
CA SER A 41 11.81 0.95 1.61
C SER A 41 11.41 -0.34 2.32
N ASN A 42 10.12 -0.68 2.25
CA ASN A 42 9.58 -1.98 2.66
C ASN A 42 9.47 -2.95 1.47
N ASP A 43 9.86 -2.53 0.28
CA ASP A 43 9.86 -3.35 -0.94
C ASP A 43 11.08 -4.27 -0.99
N TYR A 44 11.20 -5.17 0.00
CA TYR A 44 12.36 -6.05 0.19
C TYR A 44 12.64 -7.00 -0.97
N LEU A 45 11.61 -7.34 -1.74
CA LEU A 45 11.71 -8.26 -2.89
C LEU A 45 11.71 -7.53 -4.24
N GLY A 46 11.62 -6.19 -4.25
CA GLY A 46 11.55 -5.39 -5.48
C GLY A 46 10.30 -5.64 -6.32
N LEU A 47 9.23 -6.13 -5.71
CA LEU A 47 8.00 -6.51 -6.42
C LEU A 47 7.17 -5.32 -6.88
N ALA A 48 7.35 -4.14 -6.28
CA ALA A 48 6.60 -2.94 -6.64
C ALA A 48 6.86 -2.49 -8.10
N ILE A 49 8.02 -2.83 -8.66
CA ILE A 49 8.41 -2.52 -10.04
C ILE A 49 8.61 -3.77 -10.91
N HIS A 50 8.23 -4.94 -10.39
CA HIS A 50 8.41 -6.18 -11.13
C HIS A 50 7.51 -6.21 -12.39
N PRO A 51 8.05 -6.47 -13.59
CA PRO A 51 7.29 -6.35 -14.83
C PRO A 51 6.03 -7.21 -14.88
N GLU A 52 6.05 -8.42 -14.32
CA GLU A 52 4.87 -9.29 -14.28
C GLU A 52 3.79 -8.77 -13.34
N VAL A 53 4.17 -8.20 -12.19
CA VAL A 53 3.23 -7.58 -11.26
C VAL A 53 2.57 -6.36 -11.90
N ILE A 54 3.36 -5.53 -12.60
CA ILE A 54 2.84 -4.36 -13.34
C ILE A 54 1.87 -4.82 -14.44
N ARG A 55 2.23 -5.83 -15.26
CA ARG A 55 1.34 -6.34 -16.31
C ARG A 55 0.03 -6.90 -15.74
N ALA A 56 0.09 -7.64 -14.65
CA ALA A 56 -1.09 -8.18 -13.99
C ALA A 56 -2.00 -7.05 -13.46
N ALA A 57 -1.42 -5.99 -12.88
CA ALA A 57 -2.17 -4.84 -12.41
C ALA A 57 -2.86 -4.07 -13.56
N ILE A 58 -2.16 -3.86 -14.68
CA ILE A 58 -2.74 -3.24 -15.89
C ILE A 58 -3.91 -4.08 -16.39
N HIS A 59 -3.73 -5.37 -16.58
CA HIS A 59 -4.78 -6.27 -17.06
C HIS A 59 -6.00 -6.30 -16.13
N ALA A 60 -5.78 -6.38 -14.83
CA ALA A 60 -6.87 -6.31 -13.85
C ALA A 60 -7.60 -4.97 -13.88
N THR A 61 -6.88 -3.87 -14.08
CA THR A 61 -7.48 -2.53 -14.19
C THR A 61 -8.32 -2.38 -15.48
N GLU A 62 -7.85 -2.91 -16.59
CA GLU A 62 -8.59 -2.92 -17.85
C GLU A 62 -9.89 -3.74 -17.76
N GLN A 63 -9.85 -4.85 -17.03
CA GLN A 63 -10.98 -5.77 -16.91
C GLN A 63 -11.99 -5.34 -15.83
N TYR A 64 -11.55 -4.82 -14.68
CA TYR A 64 -12.39 -4.57 -13.50
C TYR A 64 -12.47 -3.10 -13.10
N GLY A 65 -11.71 -2.21 -13.74
CA GLY A 65 -11.60 -0.81 -13.38
C GLY A 65 -10.63 -0.57 -12.20
N THR A 66 -10.60 0.67 -11.73
CA THR A 66 -9.67 1.13 -10.68
C THR A 66 -10.20 1.01 -9.27
N GLY A 67 -11.42 0.50 -9.10
CA GLY A 67 -12.05 0.34 -7.78
C GLY A 67 -13.33 -0.44 -7.84
N SER A 68 -13.77 -0.92 -6.68
CA SER A 68 -14.92 -1.83 -6.56
C SER A 68 -16.29 -1.13 -6.69
N GLY A 69 -16.35 0.20 -6.58
CA GLY A 69 -17.58 0.99 -6.69
C GLY A 69 -18.57 0.84 -5.53
N ALA A 70 -18.38 -0.14 -4.63
CA ALA A 70 -19.26 -0.41 -3.50
C ALA A 70 -18.54 -1.15 -2.37
N SER A 71 -19.19 -1.30 -1.22
CA SER A 71 -18.68 -2.15 -0.15
C SER A 71 -18.72 -3.63 -0.54
N ARG A 72 -17.84 -4.43 0.03
CA ARG A 72 -17.72 -5.86 -0.27
C ARG A 72 -19.00 -6.66 0.02
N LEU A 73 -19.76 -6.28 1.04
CA LEU A 73 -21.00 -6.96 1.42
C LEU A 73 -22.18 -6.67 0.48
N VAL A 74 -22.05 -5.68 -0.40
CA VAL A 74 -23.12 -5.31 -1.35
C VAL A 74 -22.75 -5.80 -2.76
N SER A 75 -21.97 -5.03 -3.49
CA SER A 75 -21.57 -5.34 -4.87
C SER A 75 -20.06 -5.08 -5.13
N GLY A 76 -19.28 -4.82 -4.08
CA GLY A 76 -17.86 -4.49 -4.21
C GLY A 76 -16.90 -5.68 -4.08
N THR A 77 -17.39 -6.93 -4.03
CA THR A 77 -16.53 -8.11 -4.09
C THR A 77 -16.34 -8.54 -5.53
N LEU A 78 -15.18 -8.26 -6.07
CA LEU A 78 -14.80 -8.58 -7.45
C LEU A 78 -13.94 -9.87 -7.49
N PRO A 79 -13.86 -10.55 -8.65
CA PRO A 79 -13.06 -11.79 -8.80
C PRO A 79 -11.61 -11.69 -8.28
N PRO A 80 -10.85 -10.60 -8.48
CA PRO A 80 -9.51 -10.47 -7.90
C PRO A 80 -9.46 -10.59 -6.38
N ASN A 81 -10.49 -10.13 -5.68
CA ASN A 81 -10.55 -10.22 -4.21
C ASN A 81 -10.64 -11.68 -3.75
N THR A 82 -11.60 -12.44 -4.32
CA THR A 82 -11.82 -13.84 -3.94
C THR A 82 -10.66 -14.74 -4.37
N HIS A 83 -10.07 -14.50 -5.55
CA HIS A 83 -8.88 -15.23 -6.00
C HIS A 83 -7.69 -14.99 -5.05
N LEU A 84 -7.47 -13.74 -4.63
CA LEU A 84 -6.39 -13.41 -3.70
C LEU A 84 -6.61 -14.11 -2.34
N GLU A 85 -7.81 -14.07 -1.81
CA GLU A 85 -8.15 -14.74 -0.53
C GLU A 85 -7.88 -16.25 -0.60
N THR A 86 -8.33 -16.92 -1.66
CA THR A 86 -8.07 -18.35 -1.89
C THR A 86 -6.57 -18.65 -2.02
N SER A 87 -5.86 -17.84 -2.80
CA SER A 87 -4.41 -18.00 -3.01
C SER A 87 -3.63 -17.80 -1.72
N LEU A 88 -3.98 -16.80 -0.91
CA LEU A 88 -3.34 -16.54 0.38
C LEU A 88 -3.62 -17.65 1.39
N ALA A 89 -4.85 -18.16 1.47
CA ALA A 89 -5.20 -19.28 2.32
C ALA A 89 -4.36 -20.51 1.98
N THR A 90 -4.29 -20.85 0.69
CA THR A 90 -3.47 -21.95 0.18
C THR A 90 -1.98 -21.76 0.50
N PHE A 91 -1.44 -20.58 0.20
CA PHE A 91 -0.03 -20.26 0.44
C PHE A 91 0.35 -20.34 1.91
N LYS A 92 -0.54 -19.92 2.82
CA LYS A 92 -0.31 -19.95 4.26
C LYS A 92 -0.68 -21.28 4.93
N GLY A 93 -1.35 -22.19 4.22
CA GLY A 93 -1.86 -23.44 4.78
C GLY A 93 -2.97 -23.20 5.82
N THR A 94 -3.78 -22.16 5.64
CA THR A 94 -4.91 -21.82 6.53
C THR A 94 -6.23 -22.19 5.86
N GLU A 95 -7.28 -22.36 6.67
CA GLU A 95 -8.62 -22.70 6.19
C GLU A 95 -9.21 -21.57 5.32
N ALA A 96 -8.96 -20.32 5.68
CA ALA A 96 -9.44 -19.15 4.95
C ALA A 96 -8.49 -17.97 5.10
N ALA A 97 -8.67 -16.95 4.24
CA ALA A 97 -8.06 -15.64 4.36
C ALA A 97 -9.11 -14.56 4.08
N LEU A 98 -8.96 -13.41 4.70
CA LEU A 98 -9.84 -12.26 4.49
C LEU A 98 -9.00 -11.03 4.12
N LEU A 99 -9.37 -10.39 3.02
CA LEU A 99 -8.71 -9.20 2.50
C LEU A 99 -9.29 -7.91 3.11
N PHE A 100 -8.42 -7.06 3.60
CA PHE A 100 -8.74 -5.70 4.06
C PHE A 100 -8.06 -4.64 3.19
N GLY A 101 -8.66 -3.47 3.08
CA GLY A 101 -8.10 -2.34 2.31
C GLY A 101 -6.86 -1.69 2.91
N ALA A 102 -6.51 -2.01 4.16
CA ALA A 102 -5.30 -1.54 4.84
C ALA A 102 -4.94 -2.47 6.00
N GLY A 103 -3.65 -2.62 6.31
CA GLY A 103 -3.17 -3.40 7.46
C GLY A 103 -3.72 -2.91 8.80
N TYR A 104 -3.92 -1.61 8.95
CA TYR A 104 -4.56 -1.03 10.12
C TYR A 104 -5.98 -1.57 10.34
N LEU A 105 -6.78 -1.66 9.26
CA LEU A 105 -8.13 -2.23 9.32
C LEU A 105 -8.10 -3.72 9.60
N ALA A 106 -7.13 -4.44 9.07
CA ALA A 106 -6.94 -5.86 9.37
C ALA A 106 -6.69 -6.08 10.86
N ASN A 107 -5.80 -5.30 11.47
CA ASN A 107 -5.52 -5.36 12.90
C ASN A 107 -6.76 -5.06 13.76
N ILE A 108 -7.55 -4.03 13.40
CA ILE A 108 -8.81 -3.74 14.10
C ILE A 108 -9.85 -4.86 13.93
N GLY A 109 -9.87 -5.50 12.76
CA GLY A 109 -10.84 -6.57 12.47
C GLY A 109 -10.55 -7.88 13.20
N ILE A 110 -9.36 -8.05 13.79
CA ILE A 110 -8.95 -9.23 14.55
C ILE A 110 -9.22 -9.07 16.06
N ILE A 111 -9.20 -7.82 16.57
CA ILE A 111 -9.43 -7.48 17.97
C ILE A 111 -10.92 -7.43 18.31
#